data_88d451a542de5b23e040333fe43a181f
#
_entry.id   88d451a542de5b23e040333fe43a181f
#
_cell.length_a   1.000
_cell.length_b   1.000
_cell.length_c   1.000
_cell.angle_alpha   90.00
_cell.angle_beta   90.00
_cell.angle_gamma   90.00
#
_symmetry.space_group_name_H-M   'P 1'
#
loop_
_entity.id
_entity.type
_entity.pdbx_description
1 polymer ?
#
loop_
_entity_poly.entity_id
_entity_poly.type
_entity_poly.pdbx_seq_one_letter_code
_entity_poly.pdbx_strand_id
1 'polypeptide(L)'
;MRVEREEKKNVEKSPERLAVLDRIARLELEGKFDVDAEEDPPTLPLLPENIDYLRVKPGSKMKVKMAYAVANKFVDGLLKNEKLVIKEVHGMEYLNGLDSGAVITCNHFNPFDCFTIEHLFRISDHRKTKKLFKVIREGNYTNFPGFYGFLFKNCNTLPLSQNKKTMYNFLQAVDTILRRGDFILIYPEQSLWWNYRKPKPLKNGAFKFAAKNHVPVLPVFITMEDSDVIEEDGFPRQDYTV
;
A
#
# COMPACT_ATOMS: atom_id res chain seq x y z
N MET A 1 4.36 -27.42 39.83
CA MET A 1 4.54 -26.38 38.79
C MET A 1 3.18 -25.72 38.57
N ARG A 2 2.97 -24.51 39.13
CA ARG A 2 1.78 -23.67 38.82
C ARG A 2 2.05 -23.04 37.49
N VAL A 3 1.22 -23.35 36.49
CA VAL A 3 1.16 -22.60 35.25
C VAL A 3 0.33 -21.35 35.60
N GLU A 4 1.02 -20.21 35.74
CA GLU A 4 0.37 -18.92 35.81
C GLU A 4 -0.35 -18.71 34.47
N ARG A 5 -1.68 -18.77 34.48
CA ARG A 5 -2.49 -18.26 33.40
C ARG A 5 -2.32 -16.73 33.42
N GLU A 6 -1.62 -16.20 32.46
CA GLU A 6 -1.64 -14.77 32.19
C GLU A 6 -3.10 -14.36 32.01
N GLU A 7 -3.58 -13.51 32.90
CA GLU A 7 -4.88 -12.87 32.79
C GLU A 7 -4.88 -12.07 31.49
N LYS A 8 -5.71 -12.48 30.52
CA LYS A 8 -5.96 -11.70 29.30
C LYS A 8 -6.41 -10.32 29.78
N LYS A 9 -5.58 -9.29 29.65
CA LYS A 9 -5.97 -7.91 29.84
C LYS A 9 -7.18 -7.66 28.96
N ASN A 10 -8.30 -7.35 29.58
CA ASN A 10 -9.54 -6.97 28.87
C ASN A 10 -9.34 -5.54 28.36
N VAL A 11 -8.73 -5.40 27.18
CA VAL A 11 -8.51 -4.11 26.53
C VAL A 11 -9.84 -3.73 25.86
N GLU A 12 -10.43 -2.60 26.25
CA GLU A 12 -11.64 -2.10 25.62
C GLU A 12 -11.35 -1.72 24.16
N LYS A 13 -12.32 -2.01 23.29
CA LYS A 13 -12.23 -1.64 21.88
C LYS A 13 -12.25 -0.12 21.71
N SER A 14 -11.31 0.42 20.94
CA SER A 14 -11.24 1.84 20.65
C SER A 14 -12.56 2.36 20.07
N PRO A 15 -13.16 3.40 20.66
CA PRO A 15 -14.38 4.03 20.12
C PRO A 15 -14.18 4.57 18.69
N GLU A 16 -12.97 5.03 18.37
CA GLU A 16 -12.62 5.51 17.03
C GLU A 16 -12.68 4.38 16.00
N ARG A 17 -12.12 3.19 16.33
CA ARG A 17 -12.19 2.01 15.45
C ARG A 17 -13.62 1.47 15.32
N LEU A 18 -14.41 1.50 16.37
CA LEU A 18 -15.82 1.15 16.30
C LEU A 18 -16.59 2.09 15.36
N ALA A 19 -16.36 3.40 15.42
CA ALA A 19 -16.96 4.39 14.53
C ALA A 19 -16.56 4.15 13.06
N VAL A 20 -15.29 3.76 12.79
CA VAL A 20 -14.83 3.39 11.45
C VAL A 20 -15.58 2.14 10.94
N LEU A 21 -15.74 1.11 11.77
CA LEU A 21 -16.48 -0.09 11.39
C LEU A 21 -17.96 0.20 11.10
N ASP A 22 -18.61 1.04 11.90
CA ASP A 22 -19.99 1.48 11.66
C ASP A 22 -20.12 2.26 10.34
N ARG A 23 -19.12 3.09 10.03
CA ARG A 23 -19.06 3.80 8.75
C ARG A 23 -18.87 2.86 7.57
N ILE A 24 -17.99 1.87 7.70
CA ILE A 24 -17.79 0.81 6.69
C ILE A 24 -19.10 0.08 6.43
N ALA A 25 -19.79 -0.36 7.49
CA ALA A 25 -21.05 -1.08 7.35
C ALA A 25 -22.13 -0.25 6.62
N ARG A 26 -22.23 1.06 6.90
CA ARG A 26 -23.13 1.97 6.19
C ARG A 26 -22.75 2.15 4.72
N LEU A 27 -21.48 2.38 4.42
CA LEU A 27 -21.00 2.54 3.05
C LEU A 27 -21.21 1.26 2.22
N GLU A 28 -21.04 0.08 2.84
CA GLU A 28 -21.33 -1.21 2.20
C GLU A 28 -22.82 -1.35 1.86
N LEU A 29 -23.71 -1.05 2.79
CA LEU A 29 -25.15 -1.08 2.56
C LEU A 29 -25.61 -0.09 1.46
N GLU A 30 -24.95 1.06 1.38
CA GLU A 30 -25.23 2.09 0.37
C GLU A 30 -24.56 1.79 -0.98
N GLY A 31 -23.73 0.75 -1.10
CA GLY A 31 -22.95 0.43 -2.31
C GLY A 31 -21.87 1.46 -2.65
N LYS A 32 -21.44 2.29 -1.69
CA LYS A 32 -20.46 3.37 -1.87
C LYS A 32 -19.03 2.89 -1.60
N PHE A 33 -18.60 1.87 -2.33
CA PHE A 33 -17.31 1.21 -2.12
C PHE A 33 -16.08 2.05 -2.46
N ASP A 34 -16.21 3.15 -3.16
CA ASP A 34 -15.12 4.07 -3.54
C ASP A 34 -14.94 5.26 -2.58
N VAL A 35 -15.73 5.30 -1.51
CA VAL A 35 -15.61 6.31 -0.43
C VAL A 35 -14.77 5.76 0.70
N ASP A 36 -13.82 6.56 1.23
CA ASP A 36 -13.03 6.15 2.40
C ASP A 36 -13.85 6.13 3.68
N ALA A 37 -13.54 5.17 4.52
CA ALA A 37 -14.12 5.06 5.84
C ALA A 37 -13.43 5.97 6.89
N GLU A 38 -12.19 6.36 6.62
CA GLU A 38 -11.42 7.28 7.48
C GLU A 38 -11.20 8.62 6.76
N GLU A 39 -10.96 9.68 7.53
CA GLU A 39 -10.69 11.00 6.97
C GLU A 39 -9.21 11.17 6.67
N ASP A 40 -8.91 11.54 5.43
CA ASP A 40 -7.56 11.89 5.01
C ASP A 40 -7.23 13.35 5.35
N PRO A 41 -5.94 13.67 5.54
CA PRO A 41 -5.51 15.06 5.63
C PRO A 41 -5.94 15.88 4.41
N PRO A 42 -6.23 17.19 4.58
CA PRO A 42 -6.60 18.05 3.46
C PRO A 42 -5.58 17.99 2.33
N THR A 43 -6.05 17.84 1.10
CA THR A 43 -5.18 17.80 -0.08
C THR A 43 -4.66 19.20 -0.43
N LEU A 44 -3.34 19.34 -0.53
CA LEU A 44 -2.69 20.51 -1.12
C LEU A 44 -2.40 20.25 -2.59
N PRO A 45 -2.57 21.24 -3.49
CA PRO A 45 -2.29 21.05 -4.91
C PRO A 45 -0.84 20.64 -5.19
N LEU A 46 -0.65 19.60 -5.98
CA LEU A 46 0.67 19.15 -6.43
C LEU A 46 1.01 19.80 -7.78
N LEU A 47 1.97 20.71 -7.76
CA LEU A 47 2.45 21.37 -8.96
C LEU A 47 3.52 20.55 -9.69
N PRO A 48 3.66 20.68 -11.01
CA PRO A 48 4.60 19.87 -11.81
C PRO A 48 6.06 20.01 -11.39
N GLU A 49 6.46 21.16 -10.91
CA GLU A 49 7.82 21.45 -10.43
C GLU A 49 8.14 20.79 -9.09
N ASN A 50 7.13 20.41 -8.32
CA ASN A 50 7.27 19.86 -6.98
C ASN A 50 7.42 18.33 -6.97
N ILE A 51 7.42 17.69 -8.14
CA ILE A 51 7.56 16.24 -8.25
C ILE A 51 8.55 15.81 -9.32
N ASP A 52 9.33 14.78 -9.02
CA ASP A 52 10.18 14.03 -9.95
C ASP A 52 9.70 12.58 -9.98
N TYR A 53 8.69 12.28 -10.79
CA TYR A 53 8.07 10.95 -10.86
C TYR A 53 9.08 9.83 -11.17
N LEU A 54 10.03 10.09 -12.05
CA LEU A 54 11.00 9.08 -12.49
C LEU A 54 12.24 9.01 -11.58
N ARG A 55 12.35 9.91 -10.59
CA ARG A 55 13.48 9.98 -9.66
C ARG A 55 14.84 10.12 -10.39
N VAL A 56 14.88 10.95 -11.44
CA VAL A 56 16.08 11.13 -12.25
C VAL A 56 17.05 12.15 -11.69
N LYS A 57 16.55 13.14 -10.94
CA LYS A 57 17.37 14.19 -10.32
C LYS A 57 18.31 13.57 -9.26
N PRO A 58 19.59 13.99 -9.16
CA PRO A 58 20.53 13.44 -8.16
C PRO A 58 19.99 13.52 -6.72
N GLY A 59 19.40 14.65 -6.33
CA GLY A 59 18.78 14.82 -5.02
C GLY A 59 17.60 13.87 -4.78
N SER A 60 16.78 13.58 -5.79
CA SER A 60 15.69 12.61 -5.70
C SER A 60 16.22 11.20 -5.48
N LYS A 61 17.27 10.80 -6.22
CA LYS A 61 17.89 9.47 -6.08
C LYS A 61 18.43 9.25 -4.67
N MET A 62 19.13 10.26 -4.12
CA MET A 62 19.66 10.18 -2.76
C MET A 62 18.56 10.08 -1.71
N LYS A 63 17.50 10.91 -1.82
CA LYS A 63 16.35 10.87 -0.90
C LYS A 63 15.65 9.50 -0.95
N VAL A 64 15.45 8.93 -2.14
CA VAL A 64 14.89 7.58 -2.31
C VAL A 64 15.75 6.54 -1.60
N LYS A 65 17.07 6.56 -1.80
CA LYS A 65 17.97 5.61 -1.14
C LYS A 65 17.87 5.69 0.39
N MET A 66 17.86 6.90 0.95
CA MET A 66 17.71 7.13 2.39
C MET A 66 16.33 6.67 2.88
N ALA A 67 15.26 7.02 2.16
CA ALA A 67 13.90 6.64 2.55
C ALA A 67 13.72 5.13 2.57
N TYR A 68 14.22 4.41 1.58
CA TYR A 68 14.17 2.95 1.58
C TYR A 68 15.03 2.31 2.68
N ALA A 69 16.17 2.89 3.04
CA ALA A 69 16.95 2.39 4.18
C ALA A 69 16.14 2.48 5.50
N VAL A 70 15.44 3.60 5.69
CA VAL A 70 14.56 3.81 6.85
C VAL A 70 13.31 2.93 6.78
N ALA A 71 12.63 2.88 5.62
CA ALA A 71 11.43 2.07 5.42
C ALA A 71 11.72 0.57 5.63
N ASN A 72 12.82 0.08 5.08
CA ASN A 72 13.21 -1.32 5.25
C ASN A 72 13.46 -1.67 6.72
N LYS A 73 14.21 -0.82 7.45
CA LYS A 73 14.42 -1.01 8.89
C LYS A 73 13.12 -1.00 9.68
N PHE A 74 12.18 -0.14 9.30
CA PHE A 74 10.86 -0.07 9.91
C PHE A 74 10.06 -1.35 9.67
N VAL A 75 9.95 -1.80 8.40
CA VAL A 75 9.22 -3.04 8.06
C VAL A 75 9.88 -4.27 8.70
N ASP A 76 11.22 -4.34 8.70
CA ASP A 76 11.95 -5.42 9.40
C ASP A 76 11.65 -5.42 10.91
N GLY A 77 11.50 -4.23 11.50
CA GLY A 77 11.07 -4.07 12.89
C GLY A 77 9.64 -4.58 13.13
N LEU A 78 8.71 -4.29 12.22
CA LEU A 78 7.33 -4.79 12.31
C LEU A 78 7.29 -6.33 12.24
N LEU A 79 8.02 -6.92 11.30
CA LEU A 79 8.12 -8.38 11.15
C LEU A 79 8.76 -9.03 12.38
N LYS A 80 9.90 -8.49 12.86
CA LYS A 80 10.63 -9.01 14.00
C LYS A 80 9.83 -8.97 15.31
N ASN A 81 9.04 -7.91 15.49
CA ASN A 81 8.23 -7.71 16.70
C ASN A 81 6.81 -8.25 16.53
N GLU A 82 6.56 -9.05 15.51
CA GLU A 82 5.26 -9.67 15.22
C GLU A 82 4.09 -8.67 15.13
N LYS A 83 4.37 -7.41 14.75
CA LYS A 83 3.34 -6.41 14.44
C LYS A 83 2.79 -6.57 13.02
N LEU A 84 3.62 -7.09 12.11
CA LEU A 84 3.24 -7.56 10.77
C LEU A 84 3.56 -9.05 10.70
N VAL A 85 2.55 -9.90 10.61
CA VAL A 85 2.70 -11.35 10.53
C VAL A 85 2.20 -11.83 9.19
N ILE A 86 3.09 -12.39 8.39
CA ILE A 86 2.78 -13.05 7.11
C ILE A 86 2.94 -14.55 7.35
N LYS A 87 1.82 -15.27 7.47
CA LYS A 87 1.81 -16.72 7.74
C LYS A 87 2.22 -17.52 6.53
N GLU A 88 1.60 -17.20 5.38
CA GLU A 88 1.80 -17.96 4.15
C GLU A 88 1.88 -17.01 2.96
N VAL A 89 2.66 -17.42 1.98
CA VAL A 89 2.76 -16.73 0.68
C VAL A 89 2.61 -17.78 -0.40
N HIS A 90 1.63 -17.58 -1.27
CA HIS A 90 1.36 -18.44 -2.41
C HIS A 90 1.63 -17.69 -3.71
N GLY A 91 2.12 -18.37 -4.75
CA GLY A 91 2.28 -17.77 -6.07
C GLY A 91 3.49 -16.83 -6.24
N MET A 92 4.50 -16.91 -5.38
CA MET A 92 5.76 -16.16 -5.57
C MET A 92 6.42 -16.42 -6.93
N GLU A 93 6.20 -17.60 -7.49
CA GLU A 93 6.67 -17.98 -8.83
C GLU A 93 6.08 -17.08 -9.92
N TYR A 94 4.85 -16.58 -9.76
CA TYR A 94 4.25 -15.62 -10.71
C TYR A 94 4.93 -14.25 -10.65
N LEU A 95 5.30 -13.78 -9.45
CA LEU A 95 6.08 -12.56 -9.30
C LEU A 95 7.47 -12.73 -9.91
N ASN A 96 8.17 -13.80 -9.56
CA ASN A 96 9.53 -14.08 -10.03
C ASN A 96 9.60 -14.34 -11.55
N GLY A 97 8.53 -14.86 -12.15
CA GLY A 97 8.42 -15.11 -13.59
C GLY A 97 8.12 -13.87 -14.45
N LEU A 98 8.03 -12.67 -13.89
CA LEU A 98 7.73 -11.44 -14.63
C LEU A 98 8.98 -10.88 -15.34
N ASP A 99 9.15 -11.15 -16.61
CA ASP A 99 10.29 -10.66 -17.39
C ASP A 99 10.16 -9.20 -17.84
N SER A 100 8.93 -8.71 -18.02
CA SER A 100 8.63 -7.33 -18.42
C SER A 100 8.31 -6.43 -17.22
N GLY A 101 7.89 -5.18 -17.47
CA GLY A 101 7.15 -4.38 -16.51
C GLY A 101 5.82 -5.02 -16.19
N ALA A 102 5.23 -4.69 -15.05
CA ALA A 102 3.92 -5.21 -14.65
C ALA A 102 3.13 -4.22 -13.81
N VAL A 103 1.82 -4.32 -13.87
CA VAL A 103 0.92 -3.70 -12.91
C VAL A 103 0.56 -4.75 -11.86
N ILE A 104 0.93 -4.48 -10.61
CA ILE A 104 0.53 -5.30 -9.46
C ILE A 104 -0.73 -4.66 -8.88
N THR A 105 -1.79 -5.44 -8.70
CA THR A 105 -3.02 -4.97 -8.03
C THR A 105 -3.18 -5.69 -6.70
N CYS A 106 -3.70 -4.98 -5.69
CA CYS A 106 -3.95 -5.55 -4.37
C CYS A 106 -5.25 -4.99 -3.79
N ASN A 107 -5.91 -5.72 -2.90
CA ASN A 107 -6.97 -5.20 -2.05
C ASN A 107 -6.39 -4.20 -1.03
N HIS A 108 -7.22 -3.24 -0.56
CA HIS A 108 -6.76 -2.11 0.25
C HIS A 108 -7.50 -2.04 1.58
N PHE A 109 -6.84 -2.41 2.67
CA PHE A 109 -7.48 -2.55 3.98
C PHE A 109 -6.76 -1.83 5.13
N ASN A 110 -5.45 -1.62 5.06
CA ASN A 110 -4.67 -0.84 6.02
C ASN A 110 -3.23 -0.65 5.49
N PRO A 111 -2.34 0.12 6.15
CA PRO A 111 -0.96 0.31 5.68
C PRO A 111 -0.13 -0.98 5.54
N PHE A 112 -0.51 -2.06 6.21
CA PHE A 112 0.23 -3.33 6.15
C PHE A 112 0.09 -4.04 4.81
N ASP A 113 -0.95 -3.77 4.02
CA ASP A 113 -1.06 -4.27 2.66
C ASP A 113 0.14 -3.80 1.80
N CYS A 114 0.48 -2.51 1.87
CA CYS A 114 1.62 -1.94 1.16
C CYS A 114 2.95 -2.49 1.69
N PHE A 115 3.10 -2.65 3.01
CA PHE A 115 4.33 -3.18 3.61
C PHE A 115 4.52 -4.66 3.27
N THR A 116 3.43 -5.42 3.19
CA THR A 116 3.45 -6.82 2.75
C THR A 116 3.95 -6.93 1.30
N ILE A 117 3.38 -6.17 0.37
CA ILE A 117 3.82 -6.17 -1.03
C ILE A 117 5.28 -5.71 -1.17
N GLU A 118 5.70 -4.69 -0.43
CA GLU A 118 7.12 -4.26 -0.40
C GLU A 118 8.04 -5.37 0.12
N HIS A 119 7.63 -6.07 1.17
CA HIS A 119 8.40 -7.20 1.71
C HIS A 119 8.53 -8.31 0.66
N LEU A 120 7.44 -8.71 0.01
CA LEU A 120 7.48 -9.72 -1.05
C LEU A 120 8.37 -9.30 -2.23
N PHE A 121 8.28 -8.04 -2.66
CA PHE A 121 9.18 -7.52 -3.68
C PHE A 121 10.65 -7.57 -3.24
N ARG A 122 10.95 -7.25 -1.99
CA ARG A 122 12.32 -7.30 -1.44
C ARG A 122 12.92 -8.70 -1.39
N ILE A 123 12.11 -9.74 -1.19
CA ILE A 123 12.58 -11.13 -1.16
C ILE A 123 12.51 -11.80 -2.55
N SER A 124 11.90 -11.16 -3.55
CA SER A 124 11.84 -11.66 -4.92
C SER A 124 13.17 -11.57 -5.66
N ASP A 125 13.27 -12.26 -6.78
CA ASP A 125 14.43 -12.25 -7.67
C ASP A 125 14.64 -10.88 -8.33
N HIS A 126 13.58 -10.05 -8.37
CA HIS A 126 13.58 -8.74 -9.04
C HIS A 126 14.17 -7.59 -8.21
N ARG A 127 14.38 -7.77 -6.92
CA ARG A 127 14.78 -6.68 -5.99
C ARG A 127 16.02 -5.89 -6.42
N LYS A 128 16.94 -6.52 -7.19
CA LYS A 128 18.20 -5.91 -7.65
C LYS A 128 18.09 -5.27 -9.03
N THR A 129 17.17 -5.72 -9.84
CA THR A 129 17.05 -5.40 -11.27
C THR A 129 15.89 -4.48 -11.60
N LYS A 130 14.82 -4.52 -10.82
CA LYS A 130 13.59 -3.77 -11.02
C LYS A 130 13.29 -2.87 -9.82
N LYS A 131 12.35 -1.94 -10.00
CA LYS A 131 11.81 -1.08 -8.94
C LYS A 131 10.33 -1.29 -8.82
N LEU A 132 9.82 -1.16 -7.59
CA LEU A 132 8.40 -1.10 -7.32
C LEU A 132 7.99 0.35 -7.07
N PHE A 133 7.07 0.86 -7.89
CA PHE A 133 6.42 2.16 -7.71
C PHE A 133 5.01 1.95 -7.17
N LYS A 134 4.45 2.93 -6.47
CA LYS A 134 3.13 2.85 -5.86
C LYS A 134 2.30 4.07 -6.21
N VAL A 135 1.12 3.85 -6.77
CA VAL A 135 0.16 4.93 -6.99
C VAL A 135 -0.45 5.32 -5.66
N ILE A 136 -0.45 6.62 -5.35
CA ILE A 136 -1.01 7.17 -4.12
C ILE A 136 -1.89 8.40 -4.43
N ARG A 137 -2.71 8.81 -3.46
CA ARG A 137 -3.48 10.05 -3.54
C ARG A 137 -2.59 11.28 -3.44
N GLU A 138 -3.04 12.37 -4.02
CA GLU A 138 -2.36 13.68 -3.97
C GLU A 138 -2.13 14.13 -2.53
N GLY A 139 -3.14 14.04 -1.65
CA GLY A 139 -3.07 14.42 -0.24
C GLY A 139 -2.00 13.66 0.54
N ASN A 140 -1.85 12.37 0.29
CA ASN A 140 -0.81 11.56 0.93
C ASN A 140 0.61 12.04 0.59
N TYR A 141 0.80 12.53 -0.63
CA TYR A 141 2.09 13.09 -1.02
C TYR A 141 2.31 14.51 -0.51
N THR A 142 1.28 15.35 -0.57
CA THR A 142 1.43 16.80 -0.34
C THR A 142 1.33 17.21 1.13
N ASN A 143 0.49 16.54 1.91
CA ASN A 143 0.13 17.00 3.25
C ASN A 143 0.09 15.92 4.35
N PHE A 144 0.50 14.69 4.06
CA PHE A 144 0.54 13.68 5.13
C PHE A 144 1.67 14.01 6.11
N PRO A 145 1.40 14.02 7.45
CA PRO A 145 2.38 14.46 8.44
C PRO A 145 3.41 13.36 8.78
N GLY A 146 4.47 13.78 9.46
CA GLY A 146 5.42 12.93 10.17
C GLY A 146 6.14 11.88 9.31
N PHE A 147 6.39 10.73 9.91
CA PHE A 147 7.16 9.64 9.35
C PHE A 147 6.54 9.09 8.04
N TYR A 148 5.25 8.84 8.03
CA TYR A 148 4.57 8.34 6.82
C TYR A 148 4.58 9.36 5.69
N GLY A 149 4.43 10.65 5.98
CA GLY A 149 4.57 11.71 4.98
C GLY A 149 5.97 11.74 4.35
N PHE A 150 7.02 11.49 5.14
CA PHE A 150 8.37 11.32 4.61
C PHE A 150 8.48 10.11 3.66
N LEU A 151 7.88 8.97 4.01
CA LEU A 151 7.86 7.78 3.16
C LEU A 151 7.05 8.03 1.88
N PHE A 152 5.86 8.62 1.97
CA PHE A 152 5.03 8.96 0.81
C PHE A 152 5.74 9.88 -0.19
N LYS A 153 6.56 10.80 0.28
CA LYS A 153 7.33 11.71 -0.61
C LYS A 153 8.53 11.03 -1.27
N ASN A 154 9.09 9.99 -0.68
CA ASN A 154 10.41 9.52 -1.07
C ASN A 154 10.50 8.04 -1.48
N CYS A 155 9.52 7.17 -1.18
CA CYS A 155 9.58 5.73 -1.48
C CYS A 155 8.96 5.35 -2.84
N ASN A 156 9.46 5.87 -3.95
CA ASN A 156 8.98 5.57 -5.32
C ASN A 156 7.46 5.66 -5.46
N THR A 157 6.87 6.68 -4.89
CA THR A 157 5.44 6.93 -4.99
C THR A 157 5.09 7.72 -6.24
N LEU A 158 3.92 7.46 -6.77
CA LEU A 158 3.34 8.09 -7.95
C LEU A 158 2.01 8.75 -7.53
N PRO A 159 2.05 9.97 -6.96
CA PRO A 159 0.83 10.66 -6.58
C PRO A 159 0.01 11.03 -7.81
N LEU A 160 -1.29 10.77 -7.75
CA LEU A 160 -2.28 11.36 -8.65
C LEU A 160 -2.29 12.88 -8.43
N SER A 161 -2.89 13.64 -9.36
CA SER A 161 -3.07 15.08 -9.17
C SER A 161 -4.31 15.60 -9.89
N GLN A 162 -4.94 16.60 -9.30
CA GLN A 162 -6.01 17.37 -9.95
C GLN A 162 -5.44 18.41 -10.94
N ASN A 163 -4.17 18.78 -10.82
CA ASN A 163 -3.49 19.65 -11.79
C ASN A 163 -3.27 18.90 -13.11
N LYS A 164 -3.84 19.41 -14.19
CA LYS A 164 -3.79 18.76 -15.52
C LYS A 164 -2.37 18.47 -16.02
N LYS A 165 -1.42 19.40 -15.81
CA LYS A 165 -0.04 19.21 -16.25
C LYS A 165 0.69 18.19 -15.40
N THR A 166 0.46 18.19 -14.10
CA THR A 166 1.00 17.17 -13.17
C THR A 166 0.45 15.80 -13.51
N MET A 167 -0.86 15.70 -13.76
CA MET A 167 -1.51 14.45 -14.17
C MET A 167 -1.00 13.95 -15.53
N TYR A 168 -0.76 14.83 -16.49
CA TYR A 168 -0.11 14.46 -17.75
C TYR A 168 1.30 13.87 -17.49
N ASN A 169 2.11 14.52 -16.64
CA ASN A 169 3.44 14.02 -16.28
C ASN A 169 3.36 12.66 -15.55
N PHE A 170 2.36 12.45 -14.69
CA PHE A 170 2.08 11.15 -14.08
C PHE A 170 1.83 10.06 -15.13
N LEU A 171 0.96 10.32 -16.12
CA LEU A 171 0.67 9.35 -17.18
C LEU A 171 1.91 9.00 -18.01
N GLN A 172 2.74 10.00 -18.35
CA GLN A 172 4.01 9.76 -19.05
C GLN A 172 5.01 8.95 -18.20
N ALA A 173 5.01 9.20 -16.89
CA ALA A 173 5.86 8.45 -15.97
C ALA A 173 5.42 6.98 -15.85
N VAL A 174 4.12 6.71 -15.76
CA VAL A 174 3.56 5.34 -15.76
C VAL A 174 4.01 4.59 -17.02
N ASP A 175 3.83 5.18 -18.20
CA ASP A 175 4.26 4.56 -19.46
C ASP A 175 5.78 4.27 -19.47
N THR A 176 6.57 5.23 -19.01
CA THR A 176 8.03 5.08 -18.95
C THR A 176 8.46 3.99 -17.99
N ILE A 177 7.85 3.92 -16.79
CA ILE A 177 8.15 2.94 -15.75
C ILE A 177 7.85 1.53 -16.24
N LEU A 178 6.66 1.32 -16.80
CA LEU A 178 6.25 0.00 -17.30
C LEU A 178 7.13 -0.46 -18.47
N ARG A 179 7.42 0.43 -19.45
CA ARG A 179 8.25 0.09 -20.63
C ARG A 179 9.70 -0.23 -20.28
N ARG A 180 10.27 0.34 -19.23
CA ARG A 180 11.63 0.01 -18.80
C ARG A 180 11.71 -1.26 -17.93
N GLY A 181 10.57 -1.94 -17.71
CA GLY A 181 10.52 -3.20 -17.00
C GLY A 181 10.29 -3.11 -15.49
N ASP A 182 9.99 -1.92 -14.96
CA ASP A 182 9.66 -1.74 -13.55
C ASP A 182 8.19 -2.07 -13.23
N PHE A 183 7.87 -2.22 -11.95
CA PHE A 183 6.54 -2.58 -11.47
C PHE A 183 5.80 -1.39 -10.88
N ILE A 184 4.47 -1.38 -11.02
CA ILE A 184 3.60 -0.37 -10.41
C ILE A 184 2.51 -1.06 -9.59
N LEU A 185 2.47 -0.81 -8.29
CA LEU A 185 1.39 -1.23 -7.40
C LEU A 185 0.25 -0.22 -7.49
N ILE A 186 -0.96 -0.72 -7.71
CA ILE A 186 -2.20 0.06 -7.77
C ILE A 186 -3.27 -0.68 -6.97
N TYR A 187 -3.99 0.05 -6.13
CA TYR A 187 -5.17 -0.46 -5.43
C TYR A 187 -6.42 -0.12 -6.26
N PRO A 188 -6.95 -1.06 -7.06
CA PRO A 188 -8.04 -0.76 -7.98
C PRO A 188 -9.38 -0.51 -7.28
N GLU A 189 -9.49 -0.85 -6.01
CA GLU A 189 -10.64 -0.55 -5.15
C GLU A 189 -10.77 0.93 -4.83
N GLN A 190 -9.67 1.70 -4.90
CA GLN A 190 -9.51 3.15 -4.67
C GLN A 190 -9.75 3.65 -3.24
N SER A 191 -10.53 2.97 -2.42
CA SER A 191 -10.78 3.31 -1.02
C SER A 191 -10.02 2.37 -0.09
N LEU A 192 -9.58 2.87 1.06
CA LEU A 192 -9.07 2.06 2.16
C LEU A 192 -10.18 1.87 3.20
N TRP A 193 -10.51 0.61 3.51
CA TRP A 193 -11.47 0.24 4.55
C TRP A 193 -10.78 -0.63 5.59
N TRP A 194 -10.61 -0.12 6.77
CA TRP A 194 -9.84 -0.76 7.84
C TRP A 194 -10.26 -2.19 8.11
N ASN A 195 -9.33 -3.13 7.89
CA ASN A 195 -9.48 -4.57 8.09
C ASN A 195 -10.70 -5.20 7.37
N TYR A 196 -11.15 -4.59 6.26
CA TYR A 196 -12.26 -5.12 5.47
C TYR A 196 -11.80 -6.34 4.66
N ARG A 197 -12.55 -7.45 4.79
CA ARG A 197 -12.13 -8.78 4.30
C ARG A 197 -12.80 -9.21 3.00
N LYS A 198 -13.79 -8.47 2.53
CA LYS A 198 -14.49 -8.79 1.28
C LYS A 198 -13.85 -8.05 0.11
N PRO A 199 -13.85 -8.63 -1.11
CA PRO A 199 -13.41 -7.89 -2.29
C PRO A 199 -14.39 -6.74 -2.58
N LYS A 200 -13.85 -5.57 -2.93
CA LYS A 200 -14.63 -4.41 -3.39
C LYS A 200 -14.62 -4.31 -4.92
N PRO A 201 -15.59 -3.63 -5.54
CA PRO A 201 -15.60 -3.40 -6.98
C PRO A 201 -14.31 -2.72 -7.46
N LEU A 202 -13.75 -3.23 -8.56
CA LEU A 202 -12.49 -2.74 -9.10
C LEU A 202 -12.73 -1.67 -10.17
N LYS A 203 -11.99 -0.56 -10.10
CA LYS A 203 -11.96 0.48 -11.14
C LYS A 203 -10.97 0.12 -12.24
N ASN A 204 -11.28 0.55 -13.46
CA ASN A 204 -10.55 0.13 -14.68
C ASN A 204 -9.15 0.77 -14.86
N GLY A 205 -8.74 1.73 -14.02
CA GLY A 205 -7.51 2.51 -14.23
C GLY A 205 -6.24 1.65 -14.33
N ALA A 206 -6.05 0.72 -13.40
CA ALA A 206 -4.91 -0.19 -13.37
C ALA A 206 -4.81 -1.03 -14.64
N PHE A 207 -5.93 -1.62 -15.05
CA PHE A 207 -6.02 -2.49 -16.23
C PHE A 207 -5.79 -1.74 -17.54
N LYS A 208 -6.25 -0.47 -17.63
CA LYS A 208 -5.98 0.41 -18.78
C LYS A 208 -4.49 0.71 -18.92
N PHE A 209 -3.76 0.92 -17.83
CA PHE A 209 -2.30 1.11 -17.87
C PHE A 209 -1.58 -0.13 -18.36
N ALA A 210 -1.96 -1.30 -17.86
CA ALA A 210 -1.39 -2.57 -18.31
C ALA A 210 -1.64 -2.81 -19.80
N ALA A 211 -2.90 -2.68 -20.24
CA ALA A 211 -3.28 -2.89 -21.64
C ALA A 211 -2.58 -1.91 -22.59
N LYS A 212 -2.53 -0.60 -22.24
CA LYS A 212 -1.84 0.42 -23.05
C LYS A 212 -0.36 0.14 -23.25
N ASN A 213 0.30 -0.41 -22.23
CA ASN A 213 1.73 -0.65 -22.23
C ASN A 213 2.09 -2.11 -22.59
N HIS A 214 1.09 -2.95 -22.91
CA HIS A 214 1.26 -4.36 -23.24
C HIS A 214 2.05 -5.13 -22.18
N VAL A 215 1.75 -4.86 -20.89
CA VAL A 215 2.38 -5.55 -19.76
C VAL A 215 1.34 -6.36 -18.98
N PRO A 216 1.75 -7.45 -18.30
CA PRO A 216 0.86 -8.25 -17.49
C PRO A 216 0.31 -7.50 -16.28
N VAL A 217 -0.83 -7.98 -15.78
CA VAL A 217 -1.34 -7.64 -14.44
C VAL A 217 -1.05 -8.83 -13.54
N LEU A 218 -0.41 -8.59 -12.40
CA LEU A 218 -0.27 -9.56 -11.32
C LEU A 218 -1.30 -9.22 -10.24
N PRO A 219 -2.43 -9.94 -10.17
CA PRO A 219 -3.40 -9.74 -9.11
C PRO A 219 -2.89 -10.38 -7.82
N VAL A 220 -2.86 -9.61 -6.75
CA VAL A 220 -2.56 -10.07 -5.41
C VAL A 220 -3.78 -9.83 -4.54
N PHE A 221 -4.08 -10.77 -3.67
CA PHE A 221 -5.13 -10.63 -2.66
C PHE A 221 -4.57 -11.08 -1.32
N ILE A 222 -4.68 -10.22 -0.30
CA ILE A 222 -4.23 -10.51 1.05
C ILE A 222 -5.46 -10.85 1.87
N THR A 223 -5.50 -12.07 2.41
CA THR A 223 -6.50 -12.50 3.38
C THR A 223 -6.00 -12.25 4.80
N MET A 224 -6.94 -12.13 5.74
CA MET A 224 -6.67 -11.80 7.14
C MET A 224 -7.37 -12.79 8.06
N GLU A 225 -6.65 -13.23 9.08
CA GLU A 225 -7.18 -14.03 10.18
C GLU A 225 -6.92 -13.33 11.50
N ASP A 226 -7.90 -13.39 12.42
CA ASP A 226 -7.72 -12.89 13.77
C ASP A 226 -6.77 -13.78 14.54
N SER A 227 -5.71 -13.18 15.11
CA SER A 227 -4.83 -13.89 16.04
C SER A 227 -5.37 -13.82 17.48
N ASP A 228 -4.76 -14.59 18.38
CA ASP A 228 -5.05 -14.53 19.83
C ASP A 228 -4.47 -13.29 20.52
N VAL A 229 -3.65 -12.51 19.82
CA VAL A 229 -3.02 -11.29 20.34
C VAL A 229 -3.98 -10.12 20.16
N ILE A 230 -4.33 -9.46 21.27
CA ILE A 230 -5.14 -8.23 21.25
C ILE A 230 -4.20 -7.03 21.23
N GLU A 231 -4.38 -6.15 20.23
CA GLU A 231 -3.63 -4.92 20.07
C GLU A 231 -4.13 -3.82 21.04
N GLU A 232 -3.40 -2.71 21.09
CA GLU A 232 -3.69 -1.58 21.99
C GLU A 232 -5.06 -0.93 21.74
N ASP A 233 -5.60 -1.08 20.53
CA ASP A 233 -6.94 -0.61 20.15
C ASP A 233 -8.08 -1.57 20.54
N GLY A 234 -7.76 -2.67 21.22
CA GLY A 234 -8.74 -3.68 21.68
C GLY A 234 -9.22 -4.65 20.61
N PHE A 235 -8.59 -4.64 19.42
CA PHE A 235 -8.90 -5.58 18.35
C PHE A 235 -7.80 -6.64 18.20
N PRO A 236 -8.14 -7.82 17.67
CA PRO A 236 -7.14 -8.84 17.38
C PRO A 236 -6.15 -8.35 16.31
N ARG A 237 -4.87 -8.64 16.52
CA ARG A 237 -3.88 -8.51 15.46
C ARG A 237 -4.30 -9.37 14.27
N GLN A 238 -4.10 -8.86 13.07
CA GLN A 238 -4.38 -9.60 11.84
C GLN A 238 -3.14 -10.35 11.38
N ASP A 239 -3.28 -11.65 11.14
CA ASP A 239 -2.27 -12.48 10.51
C ASP A 239 -2.63 -12.64 9.03
N TYR A 240 -1.65 -12.45 8.13
CA TYR A 240 -1.87 -12.34 6.69
C TYR A 240 -1.45 -13.60 5.93
N THR A 241 -2.26 -13.98 4.91
CA THR A 241 -1.87 -14.91 3.85
C THR A 241 -2.00 -14.18 2.50
N VAL A 242 -1.01 -14.35 1.64
CA VAL A 242 -0.88 -13.62 0.37
C VAL A 242 -0.90 -14.59 -0.80
#